data_3d065af45132ca0a99db43352b48fea3
#
_entry.id   3d065af45132ca0a99db43352b48fea3
#
_cell.length_a   1.000
_cell.length_b   1.000
_cell.length_c   1.000
_cell.angle_alpha   90.00
_cell.angle_beta   90.00
_cell.angle_gamma   90.00
#
_symmetry.space_group_name_H-M   'P 1'
#
loop_
_entity.id
_entity.type
_entity.pdbx_description
1 polymer ?
#
loop_
_entity_poly.entity_id
_entity_poly.type
_entity_poly.pdbx_seq_one_letter_code
_entity_poly.pdbx_strand_id
1 'polypeptide(L)'
;ITTQGGPNWLQIFANNGDGSFTDITQATGINLTKPAFSIAAGDYDLDGDLDLFFAHWLTDNTANPLEHLWQNQGDTSFIDDSQTLEIRTIKGTFLATDRSAEMEYSLTPIFADVNNDRYPDLLLTGDFNSSQLLINNSGVDFVDQTTDVFSDKAGMGAAVADYDNDGDLDWFVSAIGDPIANNLEFAAYSGNRLYKNQGMGHFVDATNEAGVRQAYWGWGSCFADFNNDGYQDLFVVNGYDGLSEEDSVRNIYTIFNENPAVLYVNNGDNTFTERATELGAIHTQMGRGLACFDYDRDGDQDMFIANSGAAPTILRNNHFAQGQHFLNIRLQGLTANPQAVGARVYITVADEQRMIELQLGNNYLSQNPVEAHFGVGLAQQVDSVRIEWPGLGGDITEMENVAIDQFLVIPHPDI
;
A
#
# COMPACT_ATOMS: atom_id res chain seq x y z
N ILE A 1 8.30 -3.73 -13.88
CA ILE A 1 7.48 -4.88 -14.32
C ILE A 1 8.30 -6.13 -14.11
N THR A 2 7.88 -6.99 -13.23
CA THR A 2 8.51 -8.29 -13.02
C THR A 2 7.95 -9.29 -14.03
N THR A 3 8.82 -10.07 -14.69
CA THR A 3 8.38 -11.12 -15.63
C THR A 3 8.65 -12.49 -15.02
N GLN A 4 7.61 -13.30 -14.85
CA GLN A 4 7.79 -14.71 -14.52
C GLN A 4 8.25 -15.49 -15.76
N GLY A 5 9.40 -16.19 -15.67
CA GLY A 5 9.79 -17.22 -16.62
C GLY A 5 10.82 -16.80 -17.68
N GLY A 6 12.02 -16.39 -17.28
CA GLY A 6 13.14 -16.16 -18.21
C GLY A 6 14.42 -15.75 -17.48
N PRO A 7 15.56 -15.63 -18.17
CA PRO A 7 16.81 -15.22 -17.53
C PRO A 7 16.84 -13.75 -17.06
N ASN A 8 15.78 -12.97 -17.32
CA ASN A 8 15.65 -11.57 -16.92
C ASN A 8 14.40 -11.39 -16.07
N TRP A 9 14.56 -11.48 -14.76
CA TRP A 9 13.47 -11.33 -13.78
C TRP A 9 13.02 -9.88 -13.57
N LEU A 10 13.77 -8.90 -14.06
CA LEU A 10 13.55 -7.47 -13.87
C LEU A 10 13.80 -6.71 -15.17
N GLN A 11 12.96 -5.73 -15.44
CA GLN A 11 13.19 -4.69 -16.44
C GLN A 11 12.88 -3.32 -15.84
N ILE A 12 13.84 -2.39 -15.99
CA ILE A 12 13.71 -1.01 -15.51
C ILE A 12 13.81 -0.07 -16.72
N PHE A 13 12.83 0.80 -16.84
CA PHE A 13 12.75 1.79 -17.91
C PHE A 13 12.73 3.20 -17.33
N ALA A 14 13.67 4.03 -17.75
CA ALA A 14 13.67 5.46 -17.47
C ALA A 14 12.69 6.18 -18.41
N ASN A 15 11.83 7.04 -17.85
CA ASN A 15 10.96 7.91 -18.62
C ASN A 15 11.79 9.09 -19.17
N ASN A 16 11.77 9.30 -20.48
CA ASN A 16 12.51 10.38 -21.15
C ASN A 16 11.79 11.74 -21.12
N GLY A 17 10.55 11.79 -20.58
CA GLY A 17 9.75 13.01 -20.48
C GLY A 17 9.02 13.42 -21.77
N ASP A 18 9.18 12.68 -22.85
CA ASP A 18 8.56 12.93 -24.18
C ASP A 18 7.56 11.84 -24.60
N GLY A 19 7.18 10.96 -23.65
CA GLY A 19 6.32 9.81 -23.89
C GLY A 19 7.08 8.55 -24.34
N SER A 20 8.41 8.60 -24.43
CA SER A 20 9.27 7.45 -24.69
C SER A 20 9.98 6.97 -23.42
N PHE A 21 10.52 5.74 -23.48
CA PHE A 21 11.25 5.13 -22.36
C PHE A 21 12.54 4.52 -22.86
N THR A 22 13.59 4.58 -22.01
CA THR A 22 14.87 3.93 -22.24
C THR A 22 15.05 2.78 -21.28
N ASP A 23 15.35 1.58 -21.79
CA ASP A 23 15.72 0.42 -20.94
C ASP A 23 17.08 0.68 -20.30
N ILE A 24 17.10 0.80 -18.97
CA ILE A 24 18.29 1.05 -18.16
C ILE A 24 18.65 -0.15 -17.27
N THR A 25 17.99 -1.29 -17.45
CA THR A 25 18.13 -2.46 -16.58
C THR A 25 19.60 -2.84 -16.32
N GLN A 26 20.44 -2.88 -17.36
CA GLN A 26 21.85 -3.19 -17.19
C GLN A 26 22.63 -2.07 -16.48
N ALA A 27 22.25 -0.82 -16.68
CA ALA A 27 22.92 0.32 -16.07
C ALA A 27 22.68 0.38 -14.56
N THR A 28 21.53 -0.12 -14.09
CA THR A 28 21.21 -0.15 -12.66
C THR A 28 22.09 -1.09 -11.84
N GLY A 29 22.72 -2.08 -12.46
CA GLY A 29 23.50 -3.10 -11.75
C GLY A 29 22.65 -4.11 -10.96
N ILE A 30 21.33 -3.94 -10.91
CA ILE A 30 20.43 -4.87 -10.21
C ILE A 30 20.42 -6.21 -10.94
N ASN A 31 20.82 -7.26 -10.24
CA ASN A 31 20.87 -8.61 -10.74
C ASN A 31 20.13 -9.57 -9.81
N LEU A 32 18.82 -9.70 -10.00
CA LEU A 32 18.01 -10.62 -9.21
C LEU A 32 18.26 -12.07 -9.64
N THR A 33 18.57 -12.91 -8.67
CA THR A 33 18.72 -14.37 -8.89
C THR A 33 17.41 -15.11 -8.70
N LYS A 34 16.39 -14.45 -8.14
CA LYS A 34 15.02 -14.96 -7.93
C LYS A 34 13.98 -14.07 -8.61
N PRO A 35 12.79 -14.65 -8.92
CA PRO A 35 11.67 -13.83 -9.37
C PRO A 35 11.24 -12.84 -8.29
N ALA A 36 11.20 -11.55 -8.62
CA ALA A 36 10.52 -10.57 -7.78
C ALA A 36 9.02 -10.61 -8.07
N PHE A 37 8.22 -10.42 -7.03
CA PHE A 37 6.77 -10.40 -7.11
C PHE A 37 6.23 -8.97 -7.07
N SER A 38 6.68 -8.17 -6.12
CA SER A 38 6.29 -6.79 -5.93
C SER A 38 7.49 -5.92 -5.54
N ILE A 39 7.34 -4.60 -5.69
CA ILE A 39 8.39 -3.62 -5.43
C ILE A 39 7.79 -2.46 -4.65
N ALA A 40 8.52 -1.97 -3.63
CA ALA A 40 8.32 -0.66 -3.04
C ALA A 40 9.54 0.23 -3.27
N ALA A 41 9.34 1.54 -3.30
CA ALA A 41 10.42 2.50 -3.33
C ALA A 41 10.30 3.51 -2.18
N GLY A 42 11.42 3.80 -1.53
CA GLY A 42 11.51 4.75 -0.43
C GLY A 42 12.96 5.14 -0.18
N ASP A 43 13.20 6.26 0.44
CA ASP A 43 14.52 6.75 0.83
C ASP A 43 14.79 6.27 2.26
N TYR A 44 15.29 5.02 2.41
CA TYR A 44 15.39 4.40 3.73
C TYR A 44 16.52 4.98 4.61
N ASP A 45 17.55 5.54 4.00
CA ASP A 45 18.71 6.11 4.71
C ASP A 45 18.75 7.65 4.71
N LEU A 46 17.74 8.27 4.10
CA LEU A 46 17.52 9.71 4.00
C LEU A 46 18.68 10.45 3.31
N ASP A 47 19.29 9.80 2.30
CA ASP A 47 20.33 10.41 1.46
C ASP A 47 19.73 11.23 0.30
N GLY A 48 18.42 11.15 0.09
CA GLY A 48 17.65 11.89 -0.91
C GLY A 48 17.36 11.11 -2.17
N ASP A 49 17.90 9.91 -2.35
CA ASP A 49 17.68 9.03 -3.48
C ASP A 49 16.68 7.92 -3.14
N LEU A 50 15.81 7.54 -4.06
CA LEU A 50 14.85 6.45 -3.79
C LEU A 50 15.49 5.08 -3.97
N ASP A 51 15.40 4.25 -2.94
CA ASP A 51 15.84 2.87 -2.88
C ASP A 51 14.72 1.91 -3.26
N LEU A 52 15.05 0.65 -3.55
CA LEU A 52 14.08 -0.34 -3.99
C LEU A 52 14.09 -1.56 -3.06
N PHE A 53 12.89 -1.93 -2.60
CA PHE A 53 12.67 -3.19 -1.92
C PHE A 53 11.89 -4.16 -2.80
N PHE A 54 12.38 -5.40 -2.96
CA PHE A 54 11.73 -6.46 -3.73
C PHE A 54 11.16 -7.53 -2.81
N ALA A 55 9.89 -7.85 -2.99
CA ALA A 55 9.24 -8.99 -2.37
C ALA A 55 9.31 -10.22 -3.28
N HIS A 56 9.44 -11.40 -2.68
CA HIS A 56 9.55 -12.68 -3.38
C HIS A 56 8.53 -13.68 -2.86
N TRP A 57 7.67 -14.17 -3.73
CA TRP A 57 6.67 -15.16 -3.36
C TRP A 57 6.96 -16.52 -3.97
N LEU A 58 6.83 -17.58 -3.16
CA LEU A 58 7.10 -18.98 -3.55
C LEU A 58 8.52 -19.18 -4.09
N THR A 59 9.50 -18.54 -3.47
CA THR A 59 10.90 -18.68 -3.84
C THR A 59 11.68 -19.51 -2.82
N ASP A 60 12.65 -20.32 -3.32
CA ASP A 60 13.54 -21.08 -2.47
C ASP A 60 14.62 -20.15 -1.88
N ASN A 61 14.68 -20.09 -0.57
CA ASN A 61 15.62 -19.27 0.19
C ASN A 61 16.94 -19.99 0.50
N THR A 62 17.18 -21.19 -0.03
CA THR A 62 18.37 -21.99 0.33
C THR A 62 19.65 -21.44 -0.27
N ALA A 63 19.59 -20.78 -1.44
CA ALA A 63 20.78 -20.33 -2.16
C ALA A 63 21.19 -18.87 -1.85
N ASN A 64 20.25 -17.97 -1.69
CA ASN A 64 20.49 -16.57 -1.30
C ASN A 64 19.23 -16.01 -0.63
N PRO A 65 19.17 -15.93 0.70
CA PRO A 65 18.00 -15.38 1.41
C PRO A 65 17.86 -13.87 1.29
N LEU A 66 18.79 -13.22 0.62
CA LEU A 66 18.99 -11.78 0.64
C LEU A 66 19.00 -11.30 -0.82
N GLU A 67 18.19 -10.49 -1.26
CA GLU A 67 18.09 -9.79 -2.56
C GLU A 67 16.85 -8.89 -2.49
N HIS A 68 16.65 -8.30 -1.29
CA HIS A 68 15.43 -7.55 -1.03
C HIS A 68 15.62 -6.07 -1.18
N LEU A 69 16.66 -5.50 -0.56
CA LEU A 69 16.90 -4.07 -0.53
C LEU A 69 18.09 -3.69 -1.39
N TRP A 70 17.84 -2.78 -2.30
CA TRP A 70 18.83 -2.24 -3.24
C TRP A 70 18.93 -0.73 -3.05
N GLN A 71 20.08 -0.30 -2.50
CA GLN A 71 20.39 1.10 -2.27
C GLN A 71 20.76 1.81 -3.58
N ASN A 72 20.12 2.93 -3.86
CA ASN A 72 20.48 3.83 -4.96
C ASN A 72 21.79 4.55 -4.66
N GLN A 73 22.63 4.75 -5.66
CA GLN A 73 23.93 5.40 -5.51
C GLN A 73 23.96 6.83 -6.09
N GLY A 74 22.77 7.40 -6.36
CA GLY A 74 22.63 8.74 -6.90
C GLY A 74 22.96 8.92 -8.38
N ASP A 75 23.27 7.83 -9.09
CA ASP A 75 23.69 7.87 -10.50
C ASP A 75 23.00 6.86 -11.43
N THR A 76 21.86 6.32 -11.06
CA THR A 76 21.13 5.21 -11.70
C THR A 76 21.63 3.81 -11.35
N SER A 77 22.73 3.66 -10.63
CA SER A 77 23.22 2.35 -10.17
C SER A 77 22.71 2.03 -8.76
N PHE A 78 22.57 0.74 -8.47
CA PHE A 78 22.12 0.24 -7.18
C PHE A 78 23.08 -0.82 -6.67
N ILE A 79 23.22 -0.93 -5.35
CA ILE A 79 23.95 -2.01 -4.68
C ILE A 79 22.99 -2.81 -3.78
N ASP A 80 23.21 -4.13 -3.71
CA ASP A 80 22.47 -5.00 -2.78
C ASP A 80 22.94 -4.75 -1.34
N ASP A 81 22.08 -4.12 -0.53
CA ASP A 81 22.37 -3.80 0.88
C ASP A 81 21.62 -4.71 1.87
N SER A 82 20.91 -5.70 1.37
CA SER A 82 20.10 -6.62 2.19
C SER A 82 20.92 -7.33 3.29
N GLN A 83 22.20 -7.62 3.01
CA GLN A 83 23.10 -8.27 3.98
C GLN A 83 23.56 -7.33 5.08
N THR A 84 23.90 -6.10 4.71
CA THR A 84 24.41 -5.09 5.63
C THR A 84 23.33 -4.73 6.66
N LEU A 85 22.09 -4.61 6.17
CA LEU A 85 20.94 -4.24 6.99
C LEU A 85 20.26 -5.44 7.68
N GLU A 86 20.83 -6.63 7.57
CA GLU A 86 20.31 -7.87 8.19
C GLU A 86 18.82 -8.18 7.89
N ILE A 87 18.28 -7.67 6.76
CA ILE A 87 16.90 -7.90 6.39
C ILE A 87 16.68 -9.40 6.17
N ARG A 88 15.78 -9.97 6.96
CA ARG A 88 15.39 -11.38 6.88
C ARG A 88 13.88 -11.48 6.82
N THR A 89 13.38 -12.08 5.76
CA THR A 89 11.96 -12.40 5.67
C THR A 89 11.61 -13.63 6.50
N ILE A 90 10.48 -13.56 7.22
CA ILE A 90 9.95 -14.69 7.98
C ILE A 90 9.46 -15.76 6.99
N LYS A 91 9.78 -16.99 7.29
CA LYS A 91 9.29 -18.14 6.53
C LYS A 91 7.84 -18.42 6.87
N GLY A 92 6.97 -18.40 5.87
CA GLY A 92 5.58 -18.75 6.06
C GLY A 92 5.36 -20.20 6.50
N THR A 93 4.35 -20.44 7.30
CA THR A 93 3.97 -21.79 7.76
C THR A 93 2.76 -22.29 6.99
N PHE A 94 2.98 -22.96 5.86
CA PHE A 94 1.90 -23.68 5.19
C PHE A 94 1.55 -24.97 5.93
N LEU A 95 0.25 -25.32 6.02
CA LEU A 95 -0.28 -26.50 6.72
C LEU A 95 0.67 -27.72 6.69
N ALA A 96 1.29 -27.98 7.82
CA ALA A 96 1.87 -29.25 8.35
C ALA A 96 2.44 -30.33 7.41
N THR A 97 2.75 -30.06 6.15
CA THR A 97 3.47 -30.98 5.29
C THR A 97 4.75 -30.32 4.78
N ASP A 98 5.79 -30.54 5.49
CA ASP A 98 7.26 -30.51 5.21
C ASP A 98 7.86 -29.74 4.00
N ARG A 99 7.11 -28.90 3.29
CA ARG A 99 7.62 -28.08 2.18
C ARG A 99 7.90 -26.63 2.55
N SER A 100 7.46 -26.18 3.70
CA SER A 100 7.42 -24.75 4.04
C SER A 100 8.64 -24.20 4.78
N ALA A 101 9.54 -25.05 5.22
CA ALA A 101 10.62 -24.62 6.13
C ALA A 101 11.65 -23.66 5.51
N GLU A 102 11.59 -23.43 4.19
CA GLU A 102 12.64 -22.68 3.47
C GLU A 102 12.11 -21.76 2.37
N MET A 103 10.78 -21.61 2.23
CA MET A 103 10.18 -20.78 1.18
C MET A 103 9.81 -19.39 1.72
N GLU A 104 10.03 -18.40 0.90
CA GLU A 104 9.58 -17.04 1.13
C GLU A 104 8.18 -16.82 0.54
N TYR A 105 7.37 -16.01 1.23
CA TYR A 105 6.00 -15.72 0.84
C TYR A 105 5.65 -14.23 0.95
N SER A 106 6.63 -13.35 0.90
CA SER A 106 6.39 -11.90 0.89
C SER A 106 5.68 -11.45 -0.39
N LEU A 107 4.70 -10.57 -0.26
CA LEU A 107 3.85 -10.11 -1.36
C LEU A 107 3.87 -8.60 -1.55
N THR A 108 3.44 -7.83 -0.56
CA THR A 108 3.28 -6.38 -0.70
C THR A 108 4.15 -5.66 0.33
N PRO A 109 5.29 -5.10 -0.09
CA PRO A 109 6.10 -4.21 0.74
C PRO A 109 5.56 -2.78 0.68
N ILE A 110 5.65 -2.04 1.79
CA ILE A 110 5.36 -0.61 1.87
C ILE A 110 6.43 0.03 2.74
N PHE A 111 7.05 1.11 2.26
CA PHE A 111 7.82 2.01 3.09
C PHE A 111 6.91 3.09 3.68
N ALA A 112 6.91 3.23 5.01
CA ALA A 112 6.14 4.23 5.74
C ALA A 112 6.78 4.48 7.11
N ASP A 113 6.84 5.73 7.56
CA ASP A 113 7.35 6.06 8.89
C ASP A 113 6.25 5.88 9.93
N VAL A 114 6.16 4.67 10.52
CA VAL A 114 5.10 4.34 11.49
C VAL A 114 5.48 4.66 12.95
N ASN A 115 6.72 5.04 13.20
CA ASN A 115 7.19 5.39 14.54
C ASN A 115 7.41 6.89 14.74
N ASN A 116 7.20 7.71 13.69
CA ASN A 116 7.35 9.17 13.67
C ASN A 116 8.80 9.65 13.91
N ASP A 117 9.78 8.87 13.43
CA ASP A 117 11.22 9.23 13.54
C ASP A 117 11.82 9.73 12.21
N ARG A 118 11.02 9.80 11.14
CA ARG A 118 11.30 10.26 9.77
C ARG A 118 11.98 9.23 8.87
N TYR A 119 12.56 8.17 9.43
CA TYR A 119 13.10 7.08 8.63
C TYR A 119 11.96 6.13 8.24
N PRO A 120 11.73 5.90 6.95
CA PRO A 120 10.66 4.99 6.55
C PRO A 120 10.95 3.56 7.04
N ASP A 121 10.01 3.02 7.79
CA ASP A 121 9.97 1.62 8.20
C ASP A 121 9.47 0.75 7.06
N LEU A 122 9.62 -0.57 7.17
CA LEU A 122 9.15 -1.50 6.17
C LEU A 122 8.03 -2.37 6.73
N LEU A 123 6.82 -2.21 6.16
CA LEU A 123 5.68 -3.07 6.40
C LEU A 123 5.61 -4.09 5.26
N LEU A 124 5.78 -5.35 5.60
CA LEU A 124 5.83 -6.42 4.60
C LEU A 124 4.66 -7.37 4.78
N THR A 125 3.65 -7.23 3.90
CA THR A 125 2.55 -8.20 3.86
C THR A 125 3.01 -9.49 3.21
N GLY A 126 2.66 -10.61 3.82
CA GLY A 126 3.04 -11.93 3.34
C GLY A 126 1.98 -12.99 3.53
N ASP A 127 2.03 -14.00 2.66
CA ASP A 127 1.17 -15.17 2.75
C ASP A 127 1.65 -16.11 3.87
N PHE A 128 0.77 -17.01 4.33
CA PHE A 128 1.09 -18.07 5.31
C PHE A 128 1.71 -17.61 6.64
N ASN A 129 1.18 -16.52 7.24
CA ASN A 129 1.66 -15.87 8.47
C ASN A 129 3.08 -15.29 8.34
N SER A 130 3.43 -14.75 7.21
CA SER A 130 4.75 -14.17 6.99
C SER A 130 4.77 -12.64 6.94
N SER A 131 3.69 -11.97 7.31
CA SER A 131 3.67 -10.51 7.44
C SER A 131 4.61 -10.03 8.55
N GLN A 132 5.36 -8.95 8.28
CA GLN A 132 6.41 -8.44 9.17
C GLN A 132 6.35 -6.93 9.30
N LEU A 133 6.72 -6.45 10.47
CA LEU A 133 7.05 -5.06 10.73
C LEU A 133 8.56 -4.96 11.02
N LEU A 134 9.26 -4.28 10.15
CA LEU A 134 10.69 -4.02 10.26
C LEU A 134 10.90 -2.53 10.49
N ILE A 135 11.29 -2.18 11.70
CA ILE A 135 11.54 -0.78 12.10
C ILE A 135 12.95 -0.38 11.66
N ASN A 136 13.03 0.71 10.95
CA ASN A 136 14.27 1.32 10.49
C ASN A 136 15.01 1.99 11.66
N ASN A 137 16.21 1.56 11.94
CA ASN A 137 17.05 2.14 12.99
C ASN A 137 17.98 3.20 12.38
N SER A 138 17.40 4.32 11.98
CA SER A 138 18.13 5.50 11.46
C SER A 138 19.01 5.19 10.24
N GLY A 139 18.54 4.37 9.30
CA GLY A 139 19.26 3.99 8.09
C GLY A 139 20.44 3.02 8.33
N VAL A 140 20.62 2.51 9.55
CA VAL A 140 21.76 1.64 9.90
C VAL A 140 21.41 0.16 9.77
N ASP A 141 20.23 -0.24 10.21
CA ASP A 141 19.68 -1.58 10.14
C ASP A 141 18.18 -1.56 10.28
N PHE A 142 17.53 -2.72 10.05
CA PHE A 142 16.10 -2.90 10.30
C PHE A 142 15.90 -3.88 11.46
N VAL A 143 15.16 -3.44 12.46
CA VAL A 143 14.84 -4.24 13.65
C VAL A 143 13.47 -4.90 13.46
N ASP A 144 13.42 -6.23 13.46
CA ASP A 144 12.17 -6.97 13.42
C ASP A 144 11.37 -6.76 14.70
N GLN A 145 10.23 -6.06 14.59
CA GLN A 145 9.27 -5.82 15.66
C GLN A 145 7.95 -6.56 15.41
N THR A 146 7.98 -7.59 14.59
CA THR A 146 6.82 -8.45 14.36
C THR A 146 6.38 -9.12 15.65
N THR A 147 5.09 -9.00 15.96
CA THR A 147 4.48 -9.59 17.17
C THR A 147 3.27 -10.44 16.78
N ASP A 148 2.71 -11.19 17.77
CA ASP A 148 1.48 -11.97 17.57
C ASP A 148 0.24 -11.14 17.23
N VAL A 149 0.31 -9.82 17.27
CA VAL A 149 -0.72 -8.89 16.81
C VAL A 149 -0.93 -9.05 15.31
N PHE A 150 0.17 -9.22 14.54
CA PHE A 150 0.11 -9.42 13.09
C PHE A 150 -0.35 -10.85 12.80
N SER A 151 -1.66 -11.00 12.70
CA SER A 151 -2.36 -12.29 12.71
C SER A 151 -3.05 -12.63 11.38
N ASP A 152 -2.73 -11.92 10.32
CA ASP A 152 -3.17 -12.24 8.97
C ASP A 152 -2.49 -13.53 8.49
N LYS A 153 -3.29 -14.53 8.15
CA LYS A 153 -2.77 -15.85 7.79
C LYS A 153 -2.51 -16.03 6.31
N ALA A 154 -3.09 -15.21 5.50
CA ALA A 154 -2.99 -15.25 4.05
C ALA A 154 -3.08 -13.80 3.53
N GLY A 155 -2.14 -12.96 3.95
CA GLY A 155 -2.04 -11.57 3.53
C GLY A 155 -1.66 -11.45 2.07
N MET A 156 -2.33 -10.57 1.32
CA MET A 156 -2.12 -10.35 -0.11
C MET A 156 -1.73 -8.89 -0.40
N GLY A 157 -2.69 -7.99 -0.38
CA GLY A 157 -2.48 -6.57 -0.56
C GLY A 157 -2.42 -5.84 0.77
N ALA A 158 -1.98 -4.59 0.71
CA ALA A 158 -1.89 -3.73 1.88
C ALA A 158 -2.16 -2.27 1.52
N ALA A 159 -2.62 -1.53 2.50
CA ALA A 159 -2.74 -0.07 2.43
C ALA A 159 -2.36 0.54 3.78
N VAL A 160 -1.71 1.69 3.74
CA VAL A 160 -1.28 2.42 4.93
C VAL A 160 -1.86 3.84 4.87
N ALA A 161 -2.53 4.27 5.93
CA ALA A 161 -3.07 5.61 6.10
C ALA A 161 -3.36 5.89 7.58
N ASP A 162 -3.51 7.14 7.94
CA ASP A 162 -4.10 7.59 9.20
C ASP A 162 -5.63 7.57 9.03
N TYR A 163 -6.29 6.42 9.35
CA TYR A 163 -7.72 6.26 9.06
C TYR A 163 -8.62 6.93 10.10
N ASP A 164 -8.12 7.21 11.28
CA ASP A 164 -8.91 7.82 12.37
C ASP A 164 -8.45 9.22 12.76
N ASN A 165 -7.54 9.81 11.96
CA ASN A 165 -7.01 11.16 12.10
C ASN A 165 -6.36 11.42 13.48
N ASP A 166 -5.66 10.40 14.04
CA ASP A 166 -4.91 10.54 15.29
C ASP A 166 -3.42 10.94 15.06
N GLY A 167 -3.00 10.99 13.80
CA GLY A 167 -1.65 11.41 13.37
C GLY A 167 -0.65 10.26 13.25
N ASP A 168 -1.06 9.03 13.50
CA ASP A 168 -0.24 7.83 13.36
C ASP A 168 -0.70 7.02 12.13
N LEU A 169 0.24 6.44 11.40
CA LEU A 169 -0.08 5.62 10.24
C LEU A 169 -0.50 4.21 10.64
N ASP A 170 -1.66 3.80 10.17
CA ASP A 170 -2.26 2.48 10.40
C ASP A 170 -2.04 1.56 9.20
N TRP A 171 -2.11 0.26 9.44
CA TRP A 171 -1.84 -0.74 8.40
C TRP A 171 -3.03 -1.68 8.19
N PHE A 172 -3.59 -1.65 6.99
CA PHE A 172 -4.59 -2.60 6.53
C PHE A 172 -3.96 -3.67 5.66
N VAL A 173 -4.33 -4.93 5.91
CA VAL A 173 -3.92 -6.10 5.12
C VAL A 173 -5.16 -6.81 4.60
N SER A 174 -5.30 -6.90 3.29
CA SER A 174 -6.31 -7.75 2.66
C SER A 174 -5.88 -9.20 2.72
N ALA A 175 -6.79 -10.10 3.05
CA ALA A 175 -6.49 -11.51 3.22
C ALA A 175 -7.68 -12.39 2.87
N ILE A 176 -7.45 -13.71 2.83
CA ILE A 176 -8.51 -14.68 2.58
C ILE A 176 -9.40 -14.79 3.82
N GLY A 177 -10.69 -14.52 3.64
CA GLY A 177 -11.70 -14.66 4.66
C GLY A 177 -12.26 -16.08 4.76
N ASP A 178 -12.91 -16.37 5.89
CA ASP A 178 -13.72 -17.59 6.04
C ASP A 178 -15.17 -17.28 5.57
N PRO A 179 -15.57 -17.74 4.38
CA PRO A 179 -16.92 -17.46 3.86
C PRO A 179 -17.99 -18.33 4.52
N ILE A 180 -17.60 -19.36 5.27
CA ILE A 180 -18.50 -20.29 5.97
C ILE A 180 -18.03 -20.41 7.41
N ALA A 181 -18.55 -19.54 8.28
CA ALA A 181 -18.25 -19.57 9.71
C ALA A 181 -18.34 -21.00 10.27
N ASN A 182 -17.26 -21.45 10.91
CA ASN A 182 -17.07 -22.79 11.49
C ASN A 182 -16.73 -23.93 10.51
N ASN A 183 -16.33 -23.67 9.29
CA ASN A 183 -15.73 -24.68 8.45
C ASN A 183 -14.23 -24.84 8.81
N LEU A 184 -13.84 -26.02 9.31
CA LEU A 184 -12.45 -26.29 9.75
C LEU A 184 -11.42 -26.16 8.60
N GLU A 185 -11.84 -26.34 7.34
CA GLU A 185 -10.96 -26.17 6.19
C GLU A 185 -10.60 -24.70 5.97
N PHE A 186 -11.48 -23.76 6.36
CA PHE A 186 -11.28 -22.31 6.30
C PHE A 186 -10.81 -21.69 7.63
N ALA A 187 -10.75 -22.46 8.70
CA ALA A 187 -10.23 -21.99 9.99
C ALA A 187 -8.75 -21.55 9.93
N ALA A 188 -8.05 -21.91 8.84
CA ALA A 188 -6.70 -21.40 8.55
C ALA A 188 -6.68 -19.96 8.05
N TYR A 189 -7.81 -19.42 7.59
CA TYR A 189 -7.89 -18.06 7.03
C TYR A 189 -8.38 -17.06 8.07
N SER A 190 -7.82 -15.88 8.01
CA SER A 190 -8.03 -14.86 9.05
C SER A 190 -9.08 -13.83 8.69
N GLY A 191 -9.40 -13.65 7.40
CA GLY A 191 -10.00 -12.44 6.89
C GLY A 191 -9.01 -11.28 6.92
N ASN A 192 -9.43 -10.14 6.40
CA ASN A 192 -8.65 -8.91 6.46
C ASN A 192 -8.23 -8.57 7.88
N ARG A 193 -7.20 -7.74 7.97
CA ARG A 193 -6.74 -7.15 9.23
C ARG A 193 -6.60 -5.64 9.09
N LEU A 194 -7.00 -4.95 10.13
CA LEU A 194 -6.69 -3.54 10.36
C LEU A 194 -5.88 -3.44 11.65
N TYR A 195 -4.63 -3.10 11.50
CA TYR A 195 -3.70 -2.88 12.60
C TYR A 195 -3.66 -1.38 12.86
N LYS A 196 -4.28 -0.96 13.98
CA LYS A 196 -4.22 0.43 14.44
C LYS A 196 -2.92 0.68 15.16
N ASN A 197 -2.20 1.71 14.74
CA ASN A 197 -1.04 2.23 15.44
C ASN A 197 -1.49 3.06 16.67
N GLN A 198 -0.87 2.87 17.80
CA GLN A 198 -1.11 3.63 19.03
C GLN A 198 0.05 4.59 19.34
N GLY A 199 0.80 4.96 18.31
CA GLY A 199 2.00 5.75 18.37
C GLY A 199 3.28 4.92 18.44
N MET A 200 4.34 5.45 17.82
CA MET A 200 5.70 4.89 17.82
C MET A 200 5.77 3.43 17.33
N GLY A 201 4.96 3.05 16.33
CA GLY A 201 4.95 1.69 15.77
C GLY A 201 4.33 0.62 16.67
N HIS A 202 3.56 1.00 17.70
CA HIS A 202 2.86 0.05 18.55
C HIS A 202 1.46 -0.26 18.02
N PHE A 203 1.31 -1.38 17.37
CA PHE A 203 0.06 -1.79 16.75
C PHE A 203 -0.84 -2.63 17.65
N VAL A 204 -2.16 -2.50 17.46
CA VAL A 204 -3.20 -3.38 18.00
C VAL A 204 -4.11 -3.84 16.87
N ASP A 205 -4.69 -5.04 16.97
CA ASP A 205 -5.68 -5.54 16.00
C ASP A 205 -7.04 -4.90 16.26
N ALA A 206 -7.40 -3.91 15.45
CA ALA A 206 -8.68 -3.17 15.50
C ALA A 206 -9.74 -3.75 14.54
N THR A 207 -9.44 -4.84 13.83
CA THR A 207 -10.26 -5.39 12.73
C THR A 207 -11.73 -5.58 13.08
N ASN A 208 -11.99 -6.18 14.24
CA ASN A 208 -13.35 -6.51 14.64
C ASN A 208 -14.13 -5.28 15.12
N GLU A 209 -13.48 -4.40 15.86
CA GLU A 209 -14.05 -3.14 16.33
C GLU A 209 -14.37 -2.22 15.14
N ALA A 210 -13.46 -2.15 14.18
CA ALA A 210 -13.64 -1.36 12.95
C ALA A 210 -14.65 -1.98 11.97
N GLY A 211 -14.92 -3.29 12.06
CA GLY A 211 -15.90 -3.97 11.21
C GLY A 211 -15.42 -4.33 9.82
N VAL A 212 -14.09 -4.39 9.55
CA VAL A 212 -13.52 -4.52 8.20
C VAL A 212 -13.00 -5.91 7.86
N ARG A 213 -13.34 -6.92 8.65
CA ARG A 213 -12.78 -8.28 8.53
C ARG A 213 -13.15 -9.00 7.24
N GLN A 214 -14.33 -8.75 6.69
CA GLN A 214 -14.88 -9.55 5.60
C GLN A 214 -14.54 -8.97 4.23
N ALA A 215 -13.76 -9.68 3.45
CA ALA A 215 -13.55 -9.39 2.04
C ALA A 215 -13.33 -10.66 1.20
N TYR A 216 -13.94 -11.76 1.58
CA TYR A 216 -13.87 -13.04 0.85
C TYR A 216 -12.42 -13.47 0.54
N TRP A 217 -11.96 -13.35 -0.71
CA TRP A 217 -10.55 -13.49 -1.08
C TRP A 217 -10.04 -12.14 -1.56
N GLY A 218 -9.60 -11.33 -0.57
CA GLY A 218 -9.13 -9.97 -0.81
C GLY A 218 -7.76 -9.94 -1.49
N TRP A 219 -7.60 -8.97 -2.41
CA TRP A 219 -6.35 -8.69 -3.13
C TRP A 219 -5.98 -7.22 -2.96
N GLY A 220 -5.97 -6.43 -4.04
CA GLY A 220 -5.69 -5.00 -3.93
C GLY A 220 -6.64 -4.29 -2.98
N SER A 221 -6.08 -3.39 -2.17
CA SER A 221 -6.82 -2.55 -1.24
C SER A 221 -6.26 -1.13 -1.27
N CYS A 222 -7.10 -0.13 -1.11
CA CYS A 222 -6.65 1.25 -0.98
C CYS A 222 -7.48 2.00 0.07
N PHE A 223 -6.82 2.90 0.77
CA PHE A 223 -7.47 3.99 1.48
C PHE A 223 -7.65 5.18 0.54
N ALA A 224 -8.83 5.78 0.54
CA ALA A 224 -9.15 7.03 -0.14
C ALA A 224 -10.42 7.63 0.45
N ASP A 225 -10.53 8.94 0.49
CA ASP A 225 -11.74 9.63 0.92
C ASP A 225 -12.70 9.75 -0.28
N PHE A 226 -13.58 8.73 -0.45
CA PHE A 226 -14.48 8.66 -1.60
C PHE A 226 -15.70 9.59 -1.48
N ASN A 227 -15.98 10.10 -0.29
CA ASN A 227 -17.12 10.95 -0.05
C ASN A 227 -16.74 12.40 0.32
N ASN A 228 -15.43 12.72 0.33
CA ASN A 228 -14.86 14.01 0.67
C ASN A 228 -15.25 14.53 2.08
N ASP A 229 -15.48 13.63 3.05
CA ASP A 229 -15.81 14.00 4.42
C ASP A 229 -14.59 14.19 5.34
N GLY A 230 -13.40 13.81 4.86
CA GLY A 230 -12.12 13.97 5.55
C GLY A 230 -11.69 12.74 6.33
N TYR A 231 -12.36 11.62 6.17
CA TYR A 231 -11.95 10.34 6.72
C TYR A 231 -11.60 9.38 5.57
N GLN A 232 -10.57 8.58 5.75
CA GLN A 232 -10.15 7.62 4.74
C GLN A 232 -11.11 6.42 4.74
N ASP A 233 -11.82 6.22 3.62
CA ASP A 233 -12.60 5.02 3.34
C ASP A 233 -11.66 3.91 2.84
N LEU A 234 -12.16 2.67 2.77
CA LEU A 234 -11.36 1.53 2.36
C LEU A 234 -12.07 0.74 1.26
N PHE A 235 -11.43 0.55 0.11
CA PHE A 235 -11.90 -0.31 -0.96
C PHE A 235 -11.01 -1.54 -1.13
N VAL A 236 -11.64 -2.73 -1.28
CA VAL A 236 -10.92 -4.00 -1.46
C VAL A 236 -11.50 -4.76 -2.63
N VAL A 237 -10.65 -5.14 -3.59
CA VAL A 237 -11.04 -6.01 -4.70
C VAL A 237 -10.89 -7.47 -4.34
N ASN A 238 -11.75 -8.30 -4.88
CA ASN A 238 -11.87 -9.72 -4.54
C ASN A 238 -11.81 -10.62 -5.77
N GLY A 239 -11.74 -11.89 -5.54
CA GLY A 239 -12.01 -12.95 -6.50
C GLY A 239 -10.93 -14.02 -6.59
N TYR A 240 -11.36 -15.22 -6.90
CA TYR A 240 -10.52 -16.38 -7.14
C TYR A 240 -11.09 -17.22 -8.28
N ASP A 241 -10.23 -17.67 -9.19
CA ASP A 241 -10.61 -18.52 -10.32
C ASP A 241 -9.95 -19.89 -10.27
N GLY A 242 -9.71 -20.42 -9.11
CA GLY A 242 -9.08 -21.72 -8.91
C GLY A 242 -9.69 -22.83 -9.77
N LEU A 243 -9.44 -22.76 -11.08
CA LEU A 243 -9.88 -23.72 -12.08
C LEU A 243 -8.76 -24.69 -12.46
N SER A 244 -7.96 -25.16 -11.48
CA SER A 244 -7.25 -26.40 -11.71
C SER A 244 -8.28 -27.54 -11.70
N GLU A 245 -8.11 -28.56 -12.56
CA GLU A 245 -8.98 -29.75 -12.52
C GLU A 245 -9.00 -30.41 -11.12
N GLU A 246 -7.95 -30.27 -10.34
CA GLU A 246 -7.85 -30.72 -8.94
C GLU A 246 -8.70 -29.87 -7.99
N ASP A 247 -8.78 -28.56 -8.17
CA ASP A 247 -9.61 -27.67 -7.33
C ASP A 247 -11.09 -27.84 -7.64
N SER A 248 -11.45 -28.16 -8.88
CA SER A 248 -12.83 -28.47 -9.27
C SER A 248 -13.38 -29.72 -8.59
N VAL A 249 -12.53 -30.67 -8.22
CA VAL A 249 -12.92 -31.88 -7.49
C VAL A 249 -13.24 -31.57 -6.03
N ARG A 250 -12.61 -30.56 -5.42
CA ARG A 250 -12.86 -30.18 -4.03
C ARG A 250 -14.01 -29.20 -3.87
N ASN A 251 -14.41 -28.49 -4.93
CA ASN A 251 -15.51 -27.50 -4.97
C ASN A 251 -15.48 -26.43 -3.85
N ILE A 252 -14.35 -26.32 -3.13
CA ILE A 252 -14.22 -25.50 -1.93
C ILE A 252 -14.03 -24.03 -2.31
N TYR A 253 -13.25 -23.80 -3.36
CA TYR A 253 -12.88 -22.42 -3.76
C TYR A 253 -13.91 -21.75 -4.66
N THR A 254 -14.89 -22.49 -5.18
CA THR A 254 -15.97 -21.91 -6.01
C THR A 254 -16.80 -20.87 -5.26
N ILE A 255 -16.80 -20.91 -3.93
CA ILE A 255 -17.46 -19.92 -3.09
C ILE A 255 -16.83 -18.52 -3.17
N PHE A 256 -15.59 -18.44 -3.66
CA PHE A 256 -14.89 -17.16 -3.88
C PHE A 256 -15.06 -16.64 -5.32
N ASN A 257 -15.73 -17.38 -6.19
CA ASN A 257 -16.03 -16.92 -7.54
C ASN A 257 -17.11 -15.86 -7.49
N GLU A 258 -16.92 -14.79 -8.27
CA GLU A 258 -17.88 -13.70 -8.42
C GLU A 258 -18.24 -12.96 -7.11
N ASN A 259 -17.42 -13.08 -6.07
CA ASN A 259 -17.62 -12.28 -4.88
C ASN A 259 -17.37 -10.81 -5.17
N PRO A 260 -18.27 -9.91 -4.73
CA PRO A 260 -18.13 -8.50 -5.03
C PRO A 260 -16.94 -7.88 -4.28
N ALA A 261 -16.34 -6.84 -4.88
CA ALA A 261 -15.51 -5.94 -4.13
C ALA A 261 -16.28 -5.34 -2.95
N VAL A 262 -15.59 -4.92 -1.93
CA VAL A 262 -16.20 -4.26 -0.75
C VAL A 262 -15.72 -2.81 -0.67
N LEU A 263 -16.66 -1.92 -0.33
CA LEU A 263 -16.39 -0.52 -0.02
C LEU A 263 -16.82 -0.27 1.43
N TYR A 264 -15.87 -0.09 2.28
CA TYR A 264 -16.05 0.26 3.68
C TYR A 264 -15.97 1.77 3.81
N VAL A 265 -17.11 2.42 4.04
CA VAL A 265 -17.18 3.86 4.32
C VAL A 265 -16.88 4.11 5.78
N ASN A 266 -15.94 4.99 6.06
CA ASN A 266 -15.55 5.38 7.41
C ASN A 266 -16.66 6.20 8.07
N ASN A 267 -17.01 5.87 9.29
CA ASN A 267 -18.07 6.55 10.03
C ASN A 267 -17.56 7.74 10.87
N GLY A 268 -16.25 8.00 10.88
CA GLY A 268 -15.60 9.03 11.70
C GLY A 268 -15.56 8.72 13.20
N ASP A 269 -15.76 7.46 13.57
CA ASP A 269 -15.74 6.98 14.96
C ASP A 269 -14.89 5.71 15.13
N ASN A 270 -13.90 5.51 14.26
CA ASN A 270 -13.01 4.36 14.17
C ASN A 270 -13.71 3.08 13.69
N THR A 271 -14.92 3.19 13.17
CA THR A 271 -15.66 2.07 12.57
C THR A 271 -16.00 2.33 11.12
N PHE A 272 -16.29 1.26 10.39
CA PHE A 272 -16.66 1.33 8.98
C PHE A 272 -18.00 0.65 8.72
N THR A 273 -18.68 1.09 7.69
CA THR A 273 -19.91 0.47 7.17
C THR A 273 -19.70 0.04 5.72
N GLU A 274 -19.93 -1.25 5.40
CA GLU A 274 -19.88 -1.74 4.03
C GLU A 274 -21.05 -1.18 3.21
N ARG A 275 -20.78 -0.48 2.09
CA ARG A 275 -21.77 0.23 1.29
C ARG A 275 -21.59 0.09 -0.22
N ALA A 276 -20.77 -0.87 -0.71
CA ALA A 276 -20.51 -1.03 -2.15
C ALA A 276 -21.80 -1.17 -2.96
N THR A 277 -22.75 -2.00 -2.50
CA THR A 277 -24.02 -2.21 -3.19
C THR A 277 -24.91 -0.96 -3.18
N GLU A 278 -24.97 -0.26 -2.05
CA GLU A 278 -25.79 0.95 -1.91
C GLU A 278 -25.29 2.08 -2.80
N LEU A 279 -23.97 2.25 -2.86
CA LEU A 279 -23.31 3.34 -3.60
C LEU A 279 -23.02 2.97 -5.08
N GLY A 280 -23.32 1.74 -5.48
CA GLY A 280 -23.11 1.28 -6.87
C GLY A 280 -21.66 0.94 -7.21
N ALA A 281 -20.78 0.82 -6.22
CA ALA A 281 -19.39 0.41 -6.37
C ALA A 281 -19.28 -1.13 -6.54
N ILE A 282 -20.14 -1.72 -7.39
CA ILE A 282 -20.25 -3.16 -7.56
C ILE A 282 -19.22 -3.61 -8.58
N HIS A 283 -18.31 -4.50 -8.17
CA HIS A 283 -17.34 -5.15 -9.01
C HIS A 283 -17.24 -6.63 -8.64
N THR A 284 -17.53 -7.53 -9.59
CA THR A 284 -17.59 -8.99 -9.36
C THR A 284 -16.60 -9.78 -10.22
N GLN A 285 -15.76 -9.08 -11.00
CA GLN A 285 -14.67 -9.72 -11.73
C GLN A 285 -13.48 -9.98 -10.75
N MET A 286 -12.56 -10.83 -11.16
CA MET A 286 -11.37 -11.12 -10.37
C MET A 286 -10.40 -9.96 -10.35
N GLY A 287 -10.61 -9.01 -9.44
CA GLY A 287 -9.71 -7.90 -9.22
C GLY A 287 -8.37 -8.36 -8.65
N ARG A 288 -7.28 -7.72 -9.06
CA ARG A 288 -5.93 -7.93 -8.53
C ARG A 288 -5.31 -6.59 -8.17
N GLY A 289 -4.73 -5.89 -9.13
CA GLY A 289 -4.21 -4.54 -8.90
C GLY A 289 -5.34 -3.54 -8.78
N LEU A 290 -5.15 -2.55 -7.93
CA LEU A 290 -6.09 -1.47 -7.64
C LEU A 290 -5.32 -0.16 -7.56
N ALA A 291 -5.84 0.89 -8.18
CA ALA A 291 -5.39 2.24 -7.94
C ALA A 291 -6.59 3.16 -7.68
N CYS A 292 -6.49 3.96 -6.63
CA CYS A 292 -7.50 4.93 -6.24
C CYS A 292 -6.96 6.34 -6.49
N PHE A 293 -7.63 7.11 -7.32
CA PHE A 293 -7.24 8.46 -7.71
C PHE A 293 -8.33 9.15 -8.51
N ASP A 294 -8.32 10.44 -8.51
CA ASP A 294 -9.21 11.27 -9.35
C ASP A 294 -8.68 11.31 -10.80
N TYR A 295 -9.23 10.43 -11.67
CA TYR A 295 -8.72 10.29 -13.05
C TYR A 295 -9.21 11.40 -13.99
N ASP A 296 -10.37 11.99 -13.75
CA ASP A 296 -10.95 13.03 -14.61
C ASP A 296 -10.92 14.45 -14.00
N ARG A 297 -10.31 14.56 -12.81
CA ARG A 297 -10.06 15.80 -12.08
C ARG A 297 -11.33 16.56 -11.73
N ASP A 298 -12.37 15.83 -11.34
CA ASP A 298 -13.62 16.40 -10.87
C ASP A 298 -13.68 16.57 -9.33
N GLY A 299 -12.65 16.08 -8.63
CA GLY A 299 -12.51 16.19 -7.18
C GLY A 299 -12.98 14.97 -6.41
N ASP A 300 -13.48 13.96 -7.09
CA ASP A 300 -13.88 12.69 -6.50
C ASP A 300 -12.79 11.62 -6.73
N GLN A 301 -12.53 10.79 -5.72
CA GLN A 301 -11.62 9.66 -5.89
C GLN A 301 -12.31 8.52 -6.63
N ASP A 302 -11.68 8.04 -7.72
CA ASP A 302 -12.13 6.94 -8.57
C ASP A 302 -11.32 5.67 -8.31
N MET A 303 -11.72 4.55 -8.93
CA MET A 303 -11.04 3.27 -8.79
C MET A 303 -10.72 2.69 -10.15
N PHE A 304 -9.44 2.42 -10.41
CA PHE A 304 -8.97 1.62 -11.55
C PHE A 304 -8.61 0.21 -11.06
N ILE A 305 -9.23 -0.81 -11.63
CA ILE A 305 -9.08 -2.20 -11.23
C ILE A 305 -8.48 -3.01 -12.38
N ALA A 306 -7.32 -3.61 -12.14
CA ALA A 306 -6.72 -4.58 -13.04
C ALA A 306 -7.30 -5.98 -12.75
N ASN A 307 -8.00 -6.56 -13.73
CA ASN A 307 -8.66 -7.85 -13.58
C ASN A 307 -7.78 -8.99 -14.11
N SER A 308 -7.75 -10.10 -13.38
CA SER A 308 -7.16 -11.34 -13.87
C SER A 308 -8.07 -11.98 -14.92
N GLY A 309 -7.54 -12.17 -16.13
CA GLY A 309 -8.28 -12.82 -17.22
C GLY A 309 -9.41 -12.00 -17.86
N ALA A 310 -9.58 -10.73 -17.51
CA ALA A 310 -10.60 -9.84 -18.06
C ALA A 310 -10.04 -8.43 -18.34
N ALA A 311 -10.82 -7.61 -19.06
CA ALA A 311 -10.46 -6.21 -19.28
C ALA A 311 -10.43 -5.44 -17.95
N PRO A 312 -9.58 -4.41 -17.82
CA PRO A 312 -9.59 -3.56 -16.65
C PRO A 312 -10.93 -2.83 -16.51
N THR A 313 -11.27 -2.46 -15.29
CA THR A 313 -12.48 -1.73 -14.94
C THR A 313 -12.13 -0.38 -14.36
N ILE A 314 -12.84 0.68 -14.76
CA ILE A 314 -12.86 1.95 -14.06
C ILE A 314 -14.24 2.07 -13.40
N LEU A 315 -14.26 2.26 -12.11
CA LEU A 315 -15.44 2.70 -11.37
C LEU A 315 -15.27 4.21 -11.15
N ARG A 316 -16.05 4.98 -11.92
CA ARG A 316 -16.08 6.41 -11.74
C ARG A 316 -16.97 6.75 -10.54
N ASN A 317 -16.42 7.48 -9.62
CA ASN A 317 -17.18 8.12 -8.56
C ASN A 317 -17.93 9.33 -9.14
N ASN A 318 -19.21 9.43 -8.88
CA ASN A 318 -20.02 10.59 -9.26
C ASN A 318 -20.81 11.06 -8.02
N HIS A 319 -20.36 10.62 -6.86
CA HIS A 319 -21.06 10.87 -5.60
C HIS A 319 -20.49 12.12 -4.93
N PHE A 320 -20.42 13.20 -5.70
CA PHE A 320 -20.16 14.50 -5.11
C PHE A 320 -21.31 14.75 -4.11
N ALA A 321 -21.09 14.44 -2.86
CA ALA A 321 -22.06 14.72 -1.82
C ALA A 321 -22.29 16.24 -1.84
N GLN A 322 -23.52 16.65 -2.03
CA GLN A 322 -23.89 18.04 -2.30
C GLN A 322 -23.26 18.99 -1.27
N GLY A 323 -22.28 19.76 -1.72
CA GLY A 323 -21.60 20.78 -0.93
C GLY A 323 -20.38 20.30 -0.15
N GLN A 324 -19.91 19.07 -0.37
CA GLN A 324 -18.58 18.65 0.11
C GLN A 324 -17.50 19.16 -0.83
N HIS A 325 -16.34 19.44 -0.28
CA HIS A 325 -15.23 20.07 -0.95
C HIS A 325 -13.94 19.25 -0.77
N PHE A 326 -12.94 19.53 -1.60
CA PHE A 326 -11.65 18.84 -1.56
C PHE A 326 -10.47 19.79 -1.68
N LEU A 327 -9.28 19.30 -1.34
CA LEU A 327 -7.99 19.86 -1.69
C LEU A 327 -7.05 18.74 -2.12
N ASN A 328 -6.57 18.77 -3.37
CA ASN A 328 -5.57 17.85 -3.84
C ASN A 328 -4.21 18.53 -3.90
N ILE A 329 -3.18 17.95 -3.30
CA ILE A 329 -1.83 18.50 -3.21
C ILE A 329 -0.85 17.53 -3.85
N ARG A 330 -0.12 18.03 -4.84
CA ARG A 330 1.03 17.37 -5.44
C ARG A 330 2.30 18.12 -5.08
N LEU A 331 3.30 17.41 -4.62
CA LEU A 331 4.59 17.99 -4.31
C LEU A 331 5.54 17.90 -5.51
N GLN A 332 6.40 18.90 -5.64
CA GLN A 332 7.53 18.88 -6.54
C GLN A 332 8.80 18.85 -5.69
N GLY A 333 9.37 17.69 -5.54
CA GLY A 333 10.57 17.43 -4.75
C GLY A 333 11.85 17.69 -5.54
N LEU A 334 12.99 17.40 -4.93
CA LEU A 334 14.32 17.52 -5.53
C LEU A 334 14.54 16.46 -6.62
N THR A 335 15.61 16.63 -7.41
CA THR A 335 15.85 15.82 -8.64
C THR A 335 15.84 14.32 -8.41
N ALA A 336 16.39 13.84 -7.31
CA ALA A 336 16.50 12.41 -7.02
C ALA A 336 15.20 11.80 -6.47
N ASN A 337 14.37 12.63 -5.83
CA ASN A 337 13.02 12.30 -5.35
C ASN A 337 12.00 13.34 -5.84
N PRO A 338 11.69 13.37 -7.16
CA PRO A 338 10.91 14.46 -7.75
C PRO A 338 9.44 14.50 -7.32
N GLN A 339 8.94 13.44 -6.71
CA GLN A 339 7.58 13.37 -6.18
C GLN A 339 7.53 13.53 -4.66
N ALA A 340 8.67 13.81 -4.02
CA ALA A 340 8.80 13.98 -2.58
C ALA A 340 8.21 12.79 -1.78
N VAL A 341 8.51 11.57 -2.22
CA VAL A 341 8.14 10.34 -1.50
C VAL A 341 8.71 10.37 -0.09
N GLY A 342 7.91 10.00 0.91
CA GLY A 342 8.23 10.15 2.34
C GLY A 342 7.85 11.51 2.93
N ALA A 343 7.38 12.48 2.11
CA ALA A 343 6.84 13.72 2.64
C ALA A 343 5.51 13.47 3.37
N ARG A 344 5.29 14.20 4.46
CA ARG A 344 4.00 14.27 5.15
C ARG A 344 3.32 15.58 4.87
N VAL A 345 2.10 15.49 4.40
CA VAL A 345 1.23 16.63 4.13
C VAL A 345 0.13 16.66 5.18
N TYR A 346 0.09 17.74 5.91
CA TYR A 346 -0.94 18.00 6.92
C TYR A 346 -1.85 19.12 6.45
N ILE A 347 -3.13 18.97 6.67
CA ILE A 347 -4.08 20.08 6.60
C ILE A 347 -4.76 20.27 7.95
N THR A 348 -5.16 21.50 8.24
CA THR A 348 -6.03 21.81 9.37
C THR A 348 -7.33 22.42 8.85
N VAL A 349 -8.44 21.87 9.28
CA VAL A 349 -9.80 22.32 8.95
C VAL A 349 -10.62 22.38 10.23
N ALA A 350 -11.07 23.57 10.62
CA ALA A 350 -11.88 23.77 11.82
C ALA A 350 -11.27 23.17 13.11
N ASP A 351 -9.97 23.36 13.31
CA ASP A 351 -9.15 22.82 14.41
C ASP A 351 -8.89 21.30 14.34
N GLU A 352 -9.38 20.58 13.33
CA GLU A 352 -9.08 19.16 13.09
C GLU A 352 -7.89 19.04 12.12
N GLN A 353 -6.89 18.27 12.48
CA GLN A 353 -5.74 17.97 11.63
C GLN A 353 -5.93 16.64 10.94
N ARG A 354 -5.50 16.57 9.67
CA ARG A 354 -5.46 15.36 8.84
C ARG A 354 -4.09 15.23 8.21
N MET A 355 -3.62 14.01 8.04
CA MET A 355 -2.28 13.73 7.52
C MET A 355 -2.33 12.69 6.41
N ILE A 356 -1.53 12.92 5.36
CA ILE A 356 -1.21 11.92 4.33
C ILE A 356 0.30 11.89 4.14
N GLU A 357 0.90 10.71 4.24
CA GLU A 357 2.27 10.47 3.84
C GLU A 357 2.33 10.00 2.38
N LEU A 358 3.20 10.60 1.59
CA LEU A 358 3.37 10.25 0.18
C LEU A 358 4.23 8.99 0.03
N GLN A 359 3.64 7.91 -0.49
CA GLN A 359 4.23 6.58 -0.55
C GLN A 359 4.33 6.05 -1.98
N LEU A 360 5.26 5.12 -2.21
CA LEU A 360 5.40 4.31 -3.41
C LEU A 360 5.41 2.81 -3.05
N GLY A 361 4.59 2.00 -3.78
CA GLY A 361 4.53 0.56 -3.55
C GLY A 361 3.44 0.16 -2.56
N ASN A 362 2.24 0.73 -2.69
CA ASN A 362 1.06 0.34 -1.94
C ASN A 362 0.13 -0.58 -2.76
N ASN A 363 -0.98 -1.02 -2.15
CA ASN A 363 -2.03 -1.86 -2.71
C ASN A 363 -1.57 -3.32 -2.95
N TYR A 364 -1.72 -3.85 -4.15
CA TYR A 364 -1.26 -5.18 -4.57
C TYR A 364 -0.84 -5.13 -6.03
N LEU A 365 0.45 -5.33 -6.32
CA LEU A 365 1.04 -5.24 -7.67
C LEU A 365 0.62 -3.95 -8.41
N SER A 366 0.37 -2.89 -7.67
CA SER A 366 -0.15 -1.62 -8.18
C SER A 366 0.22 -0.49 -7.22
N GLN A 367 -0.07 0.74 -7.64
CA GLN A 367 0.33 1.92 -6.90
C GLN A 367 -0.63 3.07 -7.24
N ASN A 368 -0.98 3.86 -6.23
CA ASN A 368 -1.67 5.12 -6.40
C ASN A 368 -0.73 6.21 -6.95
N PRO A 369 -1.22 7.25 -7.62
CA PRO A 369 -0.43 8.45 -7.85
C PRO A 369 0.09 9.04 -6.55
N VAL A 370 1.30 9.63 -6.62
CA VAL A 370 1.93 10.27 -5.46
C VAL A 370 1.36 11.69 -5.32
N GLU A 371 0.22 11.78 -4.69
CA GLU A 371 -0.48 13.03 -4.38
C GLU A 371 -1.32 12.85 -3.11
N ALA A 372 -1.54 13.94 -2.37
CA ALA A 372 -2.35 13.95 -1.18
C ALA A 372 -3.74 14.55 -1.50
N HIS A 373 -4.75 13.70 -1.49
CA HIS A 373 -6.14 14.11 -1.64
C HIS A 373 -6.84 14.17 -0.29
N PHE A 374 -7.37 15.32 0.05
CA PHE A 374 -8.11 15.57 1.27
C PHE A 374 -9.53 15.99 0.97
N GLY A 375 -10.52 15.25 1.42
CA GLY A 375 -11.85 15.78 1.60
C GLY A 375 -11.87 16.79 2.76
N VAL A 376 -12.62 17.85 2.60
CA VAL A 376 -12.72 18.90 3.63
C VAL A 376 -14.16 19.13 4.10
N GLY A 377 -15.07 18.24 3.73
CA GLY A 377 -16.47 18.31 4.11
C GLY A 377 -17.12 19.61 3.62
N LEU A 378 -17.84 20.27 4.50
CA LEU A 378 -18.55 21.54 4.21
C LEU A 378 -17.70 22.79 4.45
N ALA A 379 -16.42 22.65 4.77
CA ALA A 379 -15.55 23.78 5.01
C ALA A 379 -15.38 24.64 3.74
N GLN A 380 -15.25 25.95 3.92
CA GLN A 380 -15.11 26.87 2.80
C GLN A 380 -13.66 27.26 2.51
N GLN A 381 -12.75 26.79 3.34
CA GLN A 381 -11.29 26.93 3.19
C GLN A 381 -10.60 25.89 4.06
N VAL A 382 -9.34 25.62 3.78
CA VAL A 382 -8.39 24.94 4.66
C VAL A 382 -7.66 26.00 5.47
N ASP A 383 -7.64 25.90 6.79
CA ASP A 383 -7.04 26.91 7.67
C ASP A 383 -5.54 26.96 7.50
N SER A 384 -4.89 25.78 7.46
CA SER A 384 -3.46 25.69 7.16
C SER A 384 -3.11 24.41 6.39
N VAL A 385 -2.06 24.49 5.60
CA VAL A 385 -1.34 23.35 5.00
C VAL A 385 0.07 23.38 5.54
N ARG A 386 0.55 22.26 6.06
CA ARG A 386 1.93 22.09 6.50
C ARG A 386 2.53 20.87 5.81
N ILE A 387 3.70 21.03 5.24
CA ILE A 387 4.44 19.97 4.56
C ILE A 387 5.75 19.74 5.31
N GLU A 388 5.96 18.52 5.73
CA GLU A 388 7.25 18.03 6.18
C GLU A 388 7.91 17.31 5.01
N TRP A 389 8.96 17.92 4.48
CA TRP A 389 9.68 17.36 3.36
C TRP A 389 10.55 16.18 3.80
N PRO A 390 10.77 15.16 2.93
CA PRO A 390 11.60 14.02 3.26
C PRO A 390 13.06 14.45 3.48
N GLY A 391 13.81 13.62 4.20
CA GLY A 391 15.23 13.84 4.47
C GLY A 391 15.52 14.44 5.84
N LEU A 392 16.81 14.48 6.18
CA LEU A 392 17.31 14.93 7.50
C LEU A 392 17.26 16.45 7.70
N GLY A 393 17.08 17.24 6.65
CA GLY A 393 17.08 18.71 6.70
C GLY A 393 16.00 19.30 7.59
N GLY A 394 14.87 18.60 7.74
CA GLY A 394 13.74 19.08 8.52
C GLY A 394 13.03 20.25 7.87
N ASP A 395 13.11 20.35 6.54
CA ASP A 395 12.46 21.41 5.79
C ASP A 395 10.94 21.35 5.95
N ILE A 396 10.34 22.51 6.20
CA ILE A 396 8.91 22.66 6.41
C ILE A 396 8.40 23.78 5.52
N THR A 397 7.27 23.54 4.85
CA THR A 397 6.51 24.58 4.16
C THR A 397 5.17 24.75 4.87
N GLU A 398 4.79 25.98 5.17
CA GLU A 398 3.50 26.30 5.78
C GLU A 398 2.75 27.33 4.93
N MET A 399 1.44 27.14 4.81
CA MET A 399 0.52 28.02 4.11
C MET A 399 -0.74 28.18 4.97
N GLU A 400 -1.32 29.36 4.98
CA GLU A 400 -2.56 29.67 5.71
C GLU A 400 -3.68 30.09 4.75
N ASN A 401 -4.93 29.82 5.14
CA ASN A 401 -6.13 30.21 4.40
C ASN A 401 -6.13 29.73 2.95
N VAL A 402 -5.89 28.42 2.78
CA VAL A 402 -5.77 27.80 1.46
C VAL A 402 -7.17 27.56 0.88
N ALA A 403 -7.36 27.94 -0.39
CA ALA A 403 -8.64 27.74 -1.09
C ALA A 403 -8.90 26.23 -1.31
N ILE A 404 -10.17 25.87 -1.31
CA ILE A 404 -10.67 24.52 -1.60
C ILE A 404 -10.94 24.33 -3.09
N ASP A 405 -11.34 23.12 -3.49
CA ASP A 405 -11.73 22.73 -4.86
C ASP A 405 -10.62 23.01 -5.89
N GLN A 406 -9.39 22.64 -5.54
CA GLN A 406 -8.24 22.85 -6.42
C GLN A 406 -7.21 21.74 -6.35
N PHE A 407 -6.42 21.67 -7.42
CA PHE A 407 -5.20 20.86 -7.53
C PHE A 407 -4.00 21.78 -7.35
N LEU A 408 -3.36 21.70 -6.21
CA LEU A 408 -2.25 22.57 -5.84
C LEU A 408 -0.92 21.85 -6.07
N VAL A 409 0.01 22.49 -6.74
CA VAL A 409 1.39 22.00 -6.89
C VAL A 409 2.30 22.86 -6.04
N ILE A 410 3.01 22.23 -5.09
CA ILE A 410 3.89 22.93 -4.16
C ILE A 410 5.33 22.48 -4.40
N PRO A 411 6.24 23.38 -4.81
CA PRO A 411 7.64 23.05 -4.98
C PRO A 411 8.37 22.98 -3.63
N HIS A 412 9.43 22.18 -3.59
CA HIS A 412 10.39 22.23 -2.49
C HIS A 412 10.99 23.63 -2.34
N PRO A 413 11.28 24.11 -1.11
CA PRO A 413 11.83 25.48 -0.91
C PRO A 413 13.12 25.78 -1.66
N ASP A 414 13.87 24.77 -2.06
CA ASP A 414 15.15 24.90 -2.79
C ASP A 414 15.00 24.85 -4.33
N ILE A 415 13.78 24.78 -4.88
CA ILE A 415 13.49 24.80 -6.33
C ILE A 415 13.00 26.23 -6.80
#